data_ec5d00dee6c0bf80764b358416294913
#
_entry.id   ec5d00dee6c0bf80764b358416294913
#
_cell.length_a   1.000
_cell.length_b   1.000
_cell.length_c   1.000
_cell.angle_alpha   90.00
_cell.angle_beta   90.00
_cell.angle_gamma   90.00
#
_symmetry.space_group_name_H-M   'P 1'
#
loop_
_entity.id
_entity.type
_entity.pdbx_description
1 polymer ?
#
loop_
_entity_poly.entity_id
_entity_poly.type
_entity_poly.pdbx_seq_one_letter_code
_entity_poly.pdbx_strand_id
1 'polypeptide(L)'
;MDQRFEQTAFYPADILLPQTAEMKKWPVVACDQFTSQPDYWQAAEAVVGEAPSALRLVLPEVYLNGPDVDKRIETINASMDRYLADGLFRTLSDSLIYLERTQSDGRVRHGLIGCVDLEQYDFTSG
;
A
#
# COMPACT_ATOMS: atom_id res chain seq x y z
N MET A 1 23.65 7.33 15.19
CA MET A 1 23.33 6.45 14.05
C MET A 1 24.58 5.73 13.60
N ASP A 2 24.53 4.45 13.35
CA ASP A 2 25.69 3.67 12.88
C ASP A 2 26.09 4.18 11.49
N GLN A 3 27.38 4.55 11.30
CA GLN A 3 27.91 5.04 10.02
C GLN A 3 27.65 4.11 8.83
N ARG A 4 27.44 2.82 9.08
CA ARG A 4 27.11 1.86 8.03
C ARG A 4 25.75 2.12 7.37
N PHE A 5 24.80 2.70 8.08
CA PHE A 5 23.48 3.05 7.54
C PHE A 5 23.50 4.35 6.73
N GLU A 6 24.42 5.26 7.03
CA GLU A 6 24.54 6.52 6.28
C GLU A 6 24.99 6.32 4.83
N GLN A 7 25.60 5.19 4.52
CA GLN A 7 26.12 4.89 3.18
C GLN A 7 25.12 4.18 2.26
N THR A 8 23.98 3.74 2.77
CA THR A 8 23.06 2.91 1.99
C THR A 8 21.89 3.68 1.39
N ALA A 9 21.66 4.93 1.79
CA ALA A 9 20.47 5.73 1.45
C ALA A 9 19.14 5.02 1.77
N PHE A 10 19.18 3.92 2.54
CA PHE A 10 18.02 3.13 2.94
C PHE A 10 17.86 3.19 4.45
N TYR A 11 16.68 3.64 4.91
CA TYR A 11 16.43 4.00 6.29
C TYR A 11 15.16 3.34 6.82
N PRO A 12 15.07 3.15 8.16
CA PRO A 12 13.80 2.85 8.81
C PRO A 12 12.74 3.93 8.53
N ALA A 13 11.49 3.55 8.65
CA ALA A 13 10.34 4.42 8.45
C ALA A 13 9.38 4.35 9.64
N ASP A 14 8.55 5.36 9.77
CA ASP A 14 7.37 5.29 10.61
C ASP A 14 6.27 4.56 9.81
N ILE A 15 5.83 3.41 10.31
CA ILE A 15 4.97 2.50 9.57
C ILE A 15 3.59 2.51 10.21
N LEU A 16 2.57 2.71 9.37
CA LEU A 16 1.17 2.61 9.77
C LEU A 16 0.68 1.18 9.50
N LEU A 17 0.22 0.49 10.55
CA LEU A 17 -0.40 -0.82 10.43
C LEU A 17 -1.90 -0.71 10.71
N PRO A 18 -2.74 -1.30 9.86
CA PRO A 18 -4.18 -1.27 10.08
C PRO A 18 -4.58 -2.12 11.30
N GLN A 19 -5.59 -1.65 12.02
CA GLN A 19 -6.23 -2.33 13.12
C GLN A 19 -7.74 -2.34 12.88
N THR A 20 -8.26 -3.40 12.31
CA THR A 20 -9.69 -3.56 12.05
C THR A 20 -10.14 -4.95 12.46
N ALA A 21 -11.39 -5.08 12.93
CA ALA A 21 -11.98 -6.36 13.29
C ALA A 21 -12.12 -7.31 12.10
N GLU A 22 -12.18 -6.76 10.89
CA GLU A 22 -12.37 -7.52 9.65
C GLU A 22 -11.11 -7.49 8.78
N MET A 23 -9.97 -7.90 9.34
CA MET A 23 -8.69 -7.89 8.62
C MET A 23 -8.70 -8.67 7.30
N LYS A 24 -9.60 -9.63 7.14
CA LYS A 24 -9.75 -10.38 5.88
C LYS A 24 -10.24 -9.49 4.72
N LYS A 25 -10.90 -8.39 5.03
CA LYS A 25 -11.39 -7.41 4.05
C LYS A 25 -10.41 -6.26 3.82
N TRP A 26 -9.34 -6.19 4.59
CA TRP A 26 -8.34 -5.14 4.45
C TRP A 26 -7.50 -5.26 3.17
N PRO A 27 -6.92 -6.44 2.84
CA PRO A 27 -6.01 -6.56 1.71
C PRO A 27 -6.70 -6.30 0.37
N VAL A 28 -5.93 -5.76 -0.56
CA VAL A 28 -6.33 -5.55 -1.95
C VAL A 28 -5.16 -5.96 -2.84
N VAL A 29 -5.45 -6.44 -4.04
CA VAL A 29 -4.40 -6.68 -5.04
C VAL A 29 -3.81 -5.36 -5.52
N ALA A 30 -2.64 -5.40 -6.13
CA ALA A 30 -2.01 -4.20 -6.67
C ALA A 30 -2.92 -3.52 -7.71
N CYS A 31 -2.88 -2.20 -7.76
CA CYS A 31 -3.76 -1.39 -8.61
C CYS A 31 -3.56 -1.63 -10.11
N ASP A 32 -2.39 -2.16 -10.51
CA ASP A 32 -2.04 -2.53 -11.88
C ASP A 32 -2.48 -3.94 -12.28
N GLN A 33 -3.23 -4.62 -11.42
CA GLN A 33 -3.80 -5.93 -11.72
C GLN A 33 -5.21 -5.79 -12.28
N PHE A 34 -5.62 -6.73 -13.12
CA PHE A 34 -6.97 -6.79 -13.70
C PHE A 34 -7.38 -5.48 -14.38
N THR A 35 -6.45 -4.90 -15.15
CA THR A 35 -6.60 -3.57 -15.77
C THR A 35 -7.68 -3.52 -16.84
N SER A 36 -8.10 -4.67 -17.37
CA SER A 36 -9.17 -4.81 -18.37
C SER A 36 -10.39 -5.57 -17.85
N GLN A 37 -10.47 -5.79 -16.53
CA GLN A 37 -11.52 -6.61 -15.91
C GLN A 37 -12.27 -5.82 -14.83
N PRO A 38 -13.17 -4.91 -15.21
CA PRO A 38 -13.93 -4.13 -14.23
C PRO A 38 -14.79 -5.00 -13.33
N ASP A 39 -15.25 -6.17 -13.80
CA ASP A 39 -16.03 -7.11 -12.99
C ASP A 39 -15.29 -7.62 -11.77
N TYR A 40 -13.96 -7.81 -11.88
CA TYR A 40 -13.13 -8.17 -10.73
C TYR A 40 -13.22 -7.12 -9.62
N TRP A 41 -13.06 -5.85 -10.00
CA TRP A 41 -13.06 -4.74 -9.04
C TRP A 41 -14.44 -4.52 -8.44
N GLN A 42 -15.51 -4.73 -9.22
CA GLN A 42 -16.88 -4.69 -8.71
C GLN A 42 -17.14 -5.80 -7.70
N ALA A 43 -16.64 -7.01 -7.96
CA ALA A 43 -16.72 -8.11 -7.01
C ALA A 43 -15.95 -7.82 -5.71
N ALA A 44 -14.79 -7.22 -5.81
CA ALA A 44 -14.00 -6.79 -4.65
C ALA A 44 -14.76 -5.77 -3.81
N GLU A 45 -15.39 -4.77 -4.45
CA GLU A 45 -16.26 -3.80 -3.78
C GLU A 45 -17.40 -4.47 -3.01
N ALA A 46 -18.04 -5.46 -3.61
CA ALA A 46 -19.14 -6.18 -2.97
C ALA A 46 -18.68 -6.97 -1.74
N VAL A 47 -17.50 -7.56 -1.79
CA VAL A 47 -16.91 -8.30 -0.66
C VAL A 47 -16.55 -7.36 0.48
N VAL A 48 -15.93 -6.23 0.18
CA VAL A 48 -15.49 -5.25 1.18
C VAL A 48 -16.69 -4.56 1.85
N GLY A 49 -17.68 -4.13 1.06
CA GLY A 49 -18.85 -3.42 1.58
C GLY A 49 -18.46 -2.17 2.37
N GLU A 50 -18.98 -2.04 3.59
CA GLU A 50 -18.73 -0.91 4.49
C GLU A 50 -17.50 -1.09 5.37
N ALA A 51 -16.83 -2.24 5.32
CA ALA A 51 -15.66 -2.51 6.15
C ALA A 51 -14.46 -1.65 5.74
N PRO A 52 -13.60 -1.28 6.69
CA PRO A 52 -12.33 -0.66 6.37
C PRO A 52 -11.48 -1.57 5.49
N SER A 53 -10.91 -1.01 4.44
CA SER A 53 -10.10 -1.76 3.47
C SER A 53 -9.11 -0.86 2.74
N ALA A 54 -7.95 -1.42 2.42
CA ALA A 54 -6.99 -0.78 1.52
C ALA A 54 -7.58 -0.53 0.13
N LEU A 55 -8.65 -1.24 -0.25
CA LEU A 55 -9.40 -0.96 -1.48
C LEU A 55 -9.87 0.50 -1.56
N ARG A 56 -10.17 1.13 -0.42
CA ARG A 56 -10.59 2.53 -0.35
C ARG A 56 -9.45 3.53 -0.51
N LEU A 57 -8.20 3.04 -0.51
CA LEU A 57 -6.98 3.87 -0.53
C LEU A 57 -6.19 3.76 -1.84
N VAL A 58 -6.68 2.99 -2.80
CA VAL A 58 -6.02 2.78 -4.09
C VAL A 58 -6.91 3.20 -5.24
N LEU A 59 -6.28 3.60 -6.36
CA LEU A 59 -6.97 3.84 -7.62
C LEU A 59 -6.62 2.69 -8.58
N PRO A 60 -7.53 1.73 -8.80
CA PRO A 60 -7.29 0.67 -9.78
C PRO A 60 -7.11 1.25 -11.19
N GLU A 61 -6.12 0.74 -11.92
CA GLU A 61 -5.78 1.25 -13.26
C GLU A 61 -6.92 1.09 -14.27
N VAL A 62 -7.81 0.13 -14.05
CA VAL A 62 -9.01 -0.05 -14.88
C VAL A 62 -9.86 1.23 -14.96
N TYR A 63 -9.74 2.13 -13.98
CA TYR A 63 -10.51 3.38 -13.90
C TYR A 63 -9.75 4.62 -14.37
N LEU A 64 -8.45 4.50 -14.72
CA LEU A 64 -7.60 5.67 -15.05
C LEU A 64 -8.08 6.49 -16.25
N ASN A 65 -8.72 5.86 -17.21
CA ASN A 65 -9.23 6.52 -18.40
C ASN A 65 -10.75 6.80 -18.34
N GLY A 66 -11.33 6.59 -17.16
CA GLY A 66 -12.76 6.84 -16.95
C GLY A 66 -13.09 8.30 -16.65
N PRO A 67 -14.36 8.69 -16.77
CA PRO A 67 -14.79 10.06 -16.52
C PRO A 67 -14.76 10.46 -15.04
N ASP A 68 -14.68 9.48 -14.13
CA ASP A 68 -14.82 9.67 -12.68
C ASP A 68 -13.48 9.70 -11.94
N VAL A 69 -12.34 9.80 -12.64
CA VAL A 69 -11.00 9.69 -12.03
C VAL A 69 -10.81 10.73 -10.92
N ASP A 70 -11.11 11.97 -11.18
CA ASP A 70 -10.91 13.04 -10.19
C ASP A 70 -11.76 12.83 -8.94
N LYS A 71 -13.01 12.44 -9.14
CA LYS A 71 -13.92 12.11 -8.03
C LYS A 71 -13.45 10.89 -7.23
N ARG A 72 -12.90 9.89 -7.90
CA ARG A 72 -12.31 8.72 -7.23
C ARG A 72 -11.11 9.13 -6.37
N ILE A 73 -10.24 9.98 -6.87
CA ILE A 73 -9.09 10.50 -6.13
C ILE A 73 -9.54 11.28 -4.89
N GLU A 74 -10.52 12.15 -5.03
CA GLU A 74 -11.10 12.89 -3.89
C GLU A 74 -11.65 11.94 -2.83
N THR A 75 -12.36 10.89 -3.23
CA THR A 75 -12.92 9.89 -2.33
C THR A 75 -11.81 9.08 -1.63
N ILE A 76 -10.74 8.73 -2.34
CA ILE A 76 -9.58 8.04 -1.76
C ILE A 76 -8.92 8.90 -0.69
N ASN A 77 -8.67 10.17 -0.97
CA ASN A 77 -8.07 11.10 -0.02
C ASN A 77 -8.96 11.28 1.21
N ALA A 78 -10.26 11.44 1.02
CA ALA A 78 -11.22 11.55 2.12
C ALA A 78 -11.26 10.28 2.97
N SER A 79 -11.14 9.10 2.35
CA SER A 79 -11.07 7.82 3.07
C SER A 79 -9.82 7.72 3.94
N MET A 80 -8.66 8.15 3.42
CA MET A 80 -7.42 8.17 4.19
C MET A 80 -7.52 9.10 5.38
N ASP A 81 -8.03 10.31 5.19
CA ASP A 81 -8.23 11.28 6.27
C ASP A 81 -9.15 10.71 7.34
N ARG A 82 -10.23 10.06 6.96
CA ARG A 82 -11.17 9.43 7.89
C ARG A 82 -10.52 8.29 8.66
N TYR A 83 -9.75 7.42 8.00
CA TYR A 83 -9.07 6.31 8.66
C TYR A 83 -8.03 6.79 9.67
N LEU A 84 -7.32 7.86 9.35
CA LEU A 84 -6.39 8.49 10.30
C LEU A 84 -7.13 9.10 11.49
N ALA A 85 -8.22 9.82 11.24
CA ALA A 85 -9.01 10.46 12.29
C ALA A 85 -9.69 9.45 13.21
N ASP A 86 -10.13 8.31 12.67
CA ASP A 86 -10.80 7.25 13.42
C ASP A 86 -9.82 6.36 14.21
N GLY A 87 -8.51 6.60 14.10
CA GLY A 87 -7.51 5.80 14.79
C GLY A 87 -7.39 4.37 14.25
N LEU A 88 -7.67 4.17 12.96
CA LEU A 88 -7.62 2.84 12.34
C LEU A 88 -6.21 2.24 12.34
N PHE A 89 -5.19 3.08 12.31
CA PHE A 89 -3.80 2.64 12.23
C PHE A 89 -3.11 2.74 13.58
N ARG A 90 -2.22 1.79 13.86
CA ARG A 90 -1.17 1.97 14.85
C ARG A 90 0.15 2.30 14.15
N THR A 91 0.98 3.11 14.80
CA THR A 91 2.28 3.50 14.26
C THR A 91 3.38 2.66 14.88
N LEU A 92 4.24 2.10 14.03
CA LEU A 92 5.52 1.54 14.42
C LEU A 92 6.59 2.54 14.04
N SER A 93 7.19 3.19 15.03
CA SER A 93 8.21 4.20 14.78
C SER A 93 9.57 3.57 14.49
N ASP A 94 10.33 4.19 13.58
CA ASP A 94 11.72 3.85 13.28
C ASP A 94 11.91 2.35 13.00
N SER A 95 11.12 1.81 12.08
CA SER A 95 11.01 0.37 11.83
C SER A 95 11.23 0.02 10.37
N LEU A 96 11.64 -1.22 10.12
CA LEU A 96 11.66 -1.86 8.81
C LEU A 96 10.64 -2.99 8.80
N ILE A 97 10.08 -3.27 7.63
CA ILE A 97 9.21 -4.44 7.45
C ILE A 97 10.04 -5.55 6.81
N TYR A 98 10.11 -6.68 7.48
CA TYR A 98 10.62 -7.91 6.89
C TYR A 98 9.48 -8.65 6.19
N LEU A 99 9.66 -8.91 4.90
CA LEU A 99 8.70 -9.61 4.07
C LEU A 99 9.21 -11.01 3.73
N GLU A 100 8.36 -12.00 3.94
CA GLU A 100 8.62 -13.37 3.53
C GLU A 100 7.44 -13.88 2.72
N ARG A 101 7.69 -14.31 1.48
CA ARG A 101 6.65 -14.80 0.58
C ARG A 101 7.01 -16.16 0.04
N THR A 102 6.16 -17.15 0.31
CA THR A 102 6.27 -18.49 -0.26
C THR A 102 5.50 -18.55 -1.57
N GLN A 103 6.21 -18.92 -2.65
CA GLN A 103 5.62 -19.13 -3.97
C GLN A 103 4.97 -20.51 -4.08
N SER A 104 4.13 -20.70 -5.11
CA SER A 104 3.45 -21.97 -5.36
C SER A 104 4.41 -23.15 -5.60
N ASP A 105 5.64 -22.87 -6.07
CA ASP A 105 6.70 -23.87 -6.28
C ASP A 105 7.52 -24.17 -5.01
N GLY A 106 7.15 -23.58 -3.85
CA GLY A 106 7.82 -23.75 -2.58
C GLY A 106 9.02 -22.85 -2.34
N ARG A 107 9.42 -22.03 -3.31
CA ARG A 107 10.49 -21.05 -3.10
C ARG A 107 10.03 -19.93 -2.19
N VAL A 108 10.94 -19.49 -1.32
CA VAL A 108 10.68 -18.38 -0.40
C VAL A 108 11.45 -17.16 -0.85
N ARG A 109 10.76 -16.04 -0.99
CA ARG A 109 11.37 -14.73 -1.24
C ARG A 109 11.40 -13.94 0.06
N HIS A 110 12.53 -13.27 0.26
CA HIS A 110 12.77 -12.42 1.42
C HIS A 110 12.95 -10.98 0.96
N GLY A 111 12.42 -10.03 1.71
CA GLY A 111 12.55 -8.62 1.39
C GLY A 111 12.50 -7.74 2.61
N LEU A 112 13.00 -6.52 2.46
CA LEU A 112 12.89 -5.45 3.44
C LEU A 112 12.18 -4.26 2.81
N ILE A 113 11.25 -3.66 3.55
CA ILE A 113 10.56 -2.43 3.16
C ILE A 113 10.98 -1.33 4.13
N GLY A 114 11.41 -0.20 3.58
CA GLY A 114 11.83 0.97 4.33
C GLY A 114 11.77 2.22 3.46
N CYS A 115 12.43 3.28 3.90
CA CYS A 115 12.54 4.54 3.18
C CYS A 115 13.83 4.63 2.40
N VAL A 116 13.78 5.29 1.24
CA VAL A 116 14.96 5.65 0.46
C VAL A 116 15.10 7.17 0.46
N ASP A 117 16.31 7.67 0.74
CA ASP A 117 16.61 9.09 0.63
C ASP A 117 16.82 9.45 -0.85
N LEU A 118 15.84 10.10 -1.44
CA LEU A 118 15.84 10.46 -2.86
C LEU A 118 16.93 11.51 -3.18
N GLU A 119 17.37 12.29 -2.19
CA GLU A 119 18.45 13.27 -2.40
C GLU A 119 19.82 12.61 -2.62
N GLN A 120 19.97 11.36 -2.20
CA GLN A 120 21.17 10.56 -2.43
C GLN A 120 21.06 9.68 -3.69
N TYR A 121 19.93 9.71 -4.38
CA TYR A 121 19.71 8.90 -5.56
C TYR A 121 20.18 9.62 -6.82
N ASP A 122 21.00 8.95 -7.64
CA ASP A 122 21.46 9.46 -8.93
C ASP A 122 20.58 8.92 -10.06
N PHE A 123 19.68 9.77 -10.56
CA PHE A 123 18.77 9.42 -11.64
C PHE A 123 19.46 9.30 -13.01
N THR A 124 20.72 9.69 -13.12
CA THR A 124 21.47 9.65 -14.39
C THR A 124 22.19 8.33 -14.61
N SER A 125 22.39 7.54 -13.56
CA SER A 125 23.13 6.27 -13.60
C SER A 125 22.23 5.04 -13.71
N GLY A 126 20.91 5.23 -13.87
CA GLY A 126 19.88 4.19 -13.85
C GLY A 126 19.88 3.20 -14.97
#